data_9dfe260371551aa87a532e1d5579ab97
#
_entry.id   9dfe260371551aa87a532e1d5579ab97
#
_cell.length_a   1.000
_cell.length_b   1.000
_cell.length_c   1.000
_cell.angle_alpha   90.00
_cell.angle_beta   90.00
_cell.angle_gamma   90.00
#
_symmetry.space_group_name_H-M   'P 1'
#
loop_
_entity.id
_entity.type
_entity.pdbx_description
1 polymer ?
#
loop_
_entity_poly.entity_id
_entity_poly.type
_entity_poly.pdbx_seq_one_letter_code
_entity_poly.pdbx_strand_id
1 'polypeptide(L)'
;MLFLGICSFLAISCTSDKDGKDFVKCVLKQGILERAAMNIKEEPVTVTAFIAERSAGDIHDFYSEGDYWWPDTLNPDGPYVRRDGETNPDNFVAHRHAMIRFSSIVGNLTSAYLLTQDKEYVDAILAHVRAWFVNESTKMNPNLQYAQAIKGIATGRGIGIIDTVHLMEVAQSLWQLEKLGVLSKDDIKSTKQWFADYLKWMFTHQYGIDEMNAKNNHGTCWVMQAAVFARYAGDKDMMDFCKRRYKEVLLPKQMAEDGSFPLETARTKPYGYSLFNLDAMATICQTLSDKNDNLWTYTAEGGKNMEKGINFIYPYVVDKEGWIYTKDVMYWDEWPVAHPFLIFGALQIHNKNWQSTWEKLEHFPVTDEVVRNLPVRNPLIWI
;
A
#
# COMPACT_ATOMS: atom_id res chain seq x y z
N MET A 1 -30.51 43.83 -16.14
CA MET A 1 -29.07 44.01 -15.87
C MET A 1 -28.63 42.78 -15.10
N LEU A 2 -28.14 41.76 -15.84
CA LEU A 2 -27.65 40.50 -15.24
C LEU A 2 -26.15 40.69 -14.97
N PHE A 3 -25.75 40.61 -13.71
CA PHE A 3 -24.35 40.53 -13.32
C PHE A 3 -23.91 39.05 -13.41
N LEU A 4 -23.18 38.71 -14.47
CA LEU A 4 -22.40 37.48 -14.50
C LEU A 4 -21.16 37.70 -13.62
N GLY A 5 -21.15 37.06 -12.46
CA GLY A 5 -19.95 36.93 -11.62
C GLY A 5 -19.00 35.93 -12.27
N ILE A 6 -17.92 36.44 -12.87
CA ILE A 6 -16.78 35.61 -13.30
C ILE A 6 -16.03 35.19 -12.05
N CYS A 7 -16.22 33.94 -11.61
CA CYS A 7 -15.30 33.29 -10.66
C CYS A 7 -13.98 33.03 -11.38
N SER A 8 -13.02 33.92 -11.20
CA SER A 8 -11.62 33.67 -11.61
C SER A 8 -11.04 32.62 -10.68
N PHE A 9 -10.98 31.39 -11.15
CA PHE A 9 -10.12 30.36 -10.54
C PHE A 9 -8.67 30.79 -10.73
N LEU A 10 -8.07 31.35 -9.67
CA LEU A 10 -6.62 31.49 -9.57
C LEU A 10 -6.03 30.10 -9.51
N ALA A 11 -5.56 29.57 -10.63
CA ALA A 11 -4.70 28.40 -10.67
C ALA A 11 -3.43 28.76 -9.86
N ILE A 12 -3.35 28.28 -8.63
CA ILE A 12 -2.13 28.40 -7.81
C ILE A 12 -1.12 27.45 -8.46
N SER A 13 -0.20 27.99 -9.26
CA SER A 13 0.91 27.24 -9.81
C SER A 13 1.77 26.71 -8.67
N CYS A 14 1.82 25.39 -8.50
CA CYS A 14 2.74 24.72 -7.59
C CYS A 14 4.12 24.77 -8.24
N THR A 15 4.94 25.76 -7.87
CA THR A 15 6.29 25.85 -8.41
C THR A 15 7.16 24.72 -7.87
N SER A 16 7.94 24.08 -8.77
CA SER A 16 8.86 22.97 -8.43
C SER A 16 10.01 23.35 -7.47
N ASP A 17 10.09 24.63 -7.08
CA ASP A 17 11.13 25.15 -6.17
C ASP A 17 10.70 25.14 -4.68
N LYS A 18 9.44 24.73 -4.37
CA LYS A 18 9.00 24.57 -3.00
C LYS A 18 9.72 23.39 -2.33
N ASP A 19 9.91 23.46 -1.00
CA ASP A 19 10.29 22.31 -0.19
C ASP A 19 9.40 21.11 -0.56
N GLY A 20 9.97 19.93 -0.61
CA GLY A 20 9.30 18.72 -1.10
C GLY A 20 7.96 18.45 -0.46
N LYS A 21 7.83 18.67 0.87
CA LYS A 21 6.57 18.53 1.59
C LYS A 21 5.54 19.57 1.16
N ASP A 22 5.96 20.83 0.99
CA ASP A 22 5.07 21.92 0.57
C ASP A 22 4.63 21.79 -0.90
N PHE A 23 5.47 21.18 -1.75
CA PHE A 23 5.09 20.81 -3.11
C PHE A 23 3.95 19.78 -3.07
N VAL A 24 4.11 18.68 -2.35
CA VAL A 24 3.09 17.62 -2.25
C VAL A 24 1.78 18.14 -1.63
N LYS A 25 1.87 18.99 -0.59
CA LYS A 25 0.69 19.70 -0.03
C LYS A 25 -0.02 20.52 -1.10
N CYS A 26 0.74 21.28 -1.88
CA CYS A 26 0.15 22.15 -2.91
C CYS A 26 -0.60 21.33 -3.97
N VAL A 27 0.01 20.26 -4.48
CA VAL A 27 -0.60 19.39 -5.50
C VAL A 27 -1.86 18.69 -4.98
N LEU A 28 -1.81 18.13 -3.76
CA LEU A 28 -2.86 17.25 -3.26
C LEU A 28 -3.96 17.96 -2.44
N LYS A 29 -3.74 19.20 -2.01
CA LYS A 29 -4.59 19.88 -1.01
C LYS A 29 -6.08 19.81 -1.34
N GLN A 30 -6.46 20.18 -2.56
CA GLN A 30 -7.86 20.23 -2.94
C GLN A 30 -8.51 18.84 -2.87
N GLY A 31 -7.92 17.83 -3.52
CA GLY A 31 -8.45 16.48 -3.52
C GLY A 31 -8.48 15.82 -2.13
N ILE A 32 -7.48 16.11 -1.28
CA ILE A 32 -7.50 15.65 0.12
C ILE A 32 -8.71 16.24 0.86
N LEU A 33 -8.95 17.54 0.78
CA LEU A 33 -10.03 18.18 1.53
C LEU A 33 -11.41 17.80 1.01
N GLU A 34 -11.59 17.66 -0.31
CA GLU A 34 -12.84 17.18 -0.91
C GLU A 34 -13.19 15.75 -0.43
N ARG A 35 -12.21 14.85 -0.42
CA ARG A 35 -12.39 13.48 0.08
C ARG A 35 -12.59 13.43 1.59
N ALA A 36 -11.90 14.28 2.35
CA ALA A 36 -12.06 14.35 3.79
C ALA A 36 -13.47 14.79 4.20
N ALA A 37 -14.10 15.72 3.46
CA ALA A 37 -15.49 16.15 3.68
C ALA A 37 -16.51 15.00 3.48
N MET A 38 -16.18 13.98 2.70
CA MET A 38 -16.96 12.74 2.58
C MET A 38 -16.59 11.75 3.69
N ASN A 39 -15.29 11.49 3.85
CA ASN A 39 -14.78 10.47 4.75
C ASN A 39 -15.10 10.72 6.24
N ILE A 40 -15.20 11.98 6.66
CA ILE A 40 -15.53 12.32 8.06
C ILE A 40 -16.94 11.84 8.48
N LYS A 41 -17.82 11.59 7.52
CA LYS A 41 -19.20 11.14 7.74
C LYS A 41 -19.36 9.61 7.68
N GLU A 42 -18.30 8.92 7.33
CA GLU A 42 -18.32 7.49 7.12
C GLU A 42 -18.28 6.73 8.45
N GLU A 43 -19.20 5.78 8.61
CA GLU A 43 -19.21 4.91 9.78
C GLU A 43 -18.19 3.76 9.64
N PRO A 44 -17.62 3.28 10.77
CA PRO A 44 -16.74 2.14 10.77
C PRO A 44 -17.41 0.86 10.24
N VAL A 45 -16.73 0.18 9.33
CA VAL A 45 -17.10 -1.14 8.82
C VAL A 45 -15.87 -2.03 8.94
N THR A 46 -15.99 -3.15 9.66
CA THR A 46 -14.90 -4.10 9.89
C THR A 46 -15.19 -5.46 9.25
N VAL A 47 -14.29 -6.43 9.43
CA VAL A 47 -14.49 -7.81 8.95
C VAL A 47 -15.80 -8.42 9.50
N THR A 48 -16.21 -8.07 10.71
CA THR A 48 -17.42 -8.61 11.37
C THR A 48 -18.74 -8.17 10.71
N ALA A 49 -18.70 -7.23 9.77
CA ALA A 49 -19.88 -6.80 9.03
C ALA A 49 -20.26 -7.75 7.88
N PHE A 50 -19.41 -8.71 7.53
CA PHE A 50 -19.61 -9.60 6.40
C PHE A 50 -19.44 -11.06 6.81
N ILE A 51 -20.41 -11.90 6.44
CA ILE A 51 -20.34 -13.35 6.68
C ILE A 51 -19.57 -14.00 5.53
N ALA A 52 -18.41 -14.58 5.84
CA ALA A 52 -17.61 -15.36 4.91
C ALA A 52 -17.97 -16.85 5.03
N GLU A 53 -19.02 -17.29 4.34
CA GLU A 53 -19.59 -18.65 4.49
C GLU A 53 -18.59 -19.78 4.26
N ARG A 54 -17.55 -19.56 3.45
CA ARG A 54 -16.51 -20.54 3.15
C ARG A 54 -15.27 -20.43 4.06
N SER A 55 -15.26 -19.47 4.99
CA SER A 55 -14.17 -19.33 5.94
C SER A 55 -14.18 -20.47 6.95
N ALA A 56 -12.99 -20.96 7.30
CA ALA A 56 -12.81 -21.88 8.43
C ALA A 56 -12.55 -21.16 9.76
N GLY A 57 -12.45 -19.84 9.74
CA GLY A 57 -12.25 -18.97 10.90
C GLY A 57 -13.55 -18.51 11.55
N ASP A 58 -13.42 -17.66 12.56
CA ASP A 58 -14.55 -17.00 13.22
C ASP A 58 -14.89 -15.63 12.58
N ILE A 59 -15.85 -14.91 13.16
CA ILE A 59 -16.35 -13.63 12.64
C ILE A 59 -15.29 -12.51 12.69
N HIS A 60 -14.27 -12.65 13.52
CA HIS A 60 -13.19 -11.68 13.67
C HIS A 60 -12.00 -11.98 12.74
N ASP A 61 -11.99 -13.13 12.08
CA ASP A 61 -10.90 -13.51 11.19
C ASP A 61 -11.07 -12.88 9.80
N PHE A 62 -9.98 -12.33 9.31
CA PHE A 62 -9.95 -11.87 7.92
C PHE A 62 -10.00 -13.06 6.97
N TYR A 63 -10.89 -13.00 6.00
CA TYR A 63 -11.03 -13.99 4.94
C TYR A 63 -11.03 -13.32 3.57
N SER A 64 -10.35 -13.92 2.62
CA SER A 64 -10.47 -13.60 1.19
C SER A 64 -10.25 -14.85 0.34
N GLU A 65 -10.69 -14.81 -0.90
CA GLU A 65 -10.43 -15.86 -1.88
C GLU A 65 -9.38 -15.41 -2.88
N GLY A 66 -8.62 -16.37 -3.40
CA GLY A 66 -7.54 -16.10 -4.34
C GLY A 66 -8.08 -15.57 -5.67
N ASP A 67 -7.67 -14.37 -6.06
CA ASP A 67 -8.24 -13.62 -7.19
C ASP A 67 -8.22 -14.37 -8.52
N TYR A 68 -7.18 -15.15 -8.76
CA TYR A 68 -6.94 -15.83 -10.04
C TYR A 68 -7.45 -17.29 -10.06
N TRP A 69 -8.35 -17.64 -9.13
CA TRP A 69 -8.90 -18.98 -9.02
C TRP A 69 -10.36 -18.99 -9.46
N TRP A 70 -10.67 -19.89 -10.39
CA TRP A 70 -11.93 -19.95 -11.09
C TRP A 70 -12.58 -21.34 -10.93
N PRO A 71 -13.91 -21.45 -10.98
CA PRO A 71 -14.56 -22.74 -11.11
C PRO A 71 -14.02 -23.52 -12.30
N ASP A 72 -13.77 -24.82 -12.13
CA ASP A 72 -13.46 -25.71 -13.25
C ASP A 72 -14.76 -25.99 -14.03
N THR A 73 -14.79 -25.55 -15.28
CA THR A 73 -15.99 -25.74 -16.14
C THR A 73 -16.25 -27.21 -16.49
N LEU A 74 -15.24 -28.09 -16.39
CA LEU A 74 -15.33 -29.52 -16.62
C LEU A 74 -15.70 -30.29 -15.34
N ASN A 75 -15.46 -29.71 -14.17
CA ASN A 75 -15.79 -30.27 -12.85
C ASN A 75 -16.28 -29.17 -11.89
N PRO A 76 -17.53 -28.65 -12.05
CA PRO A 76 -18.01 -27.48 -11.32
C PRO A 76 -18.02 -27.64 -9.77
N ASP A 77 -18.17 -28.86 -9.29
CA ASP A 77 -18.17 -29.18 -7.86
C ASP A 77 -16.76 -29.44 -7.30
N GLY A 78 -15.78 -29.53 -8.18
CA GLY A 78 -14.38 -29.80 -7.85
C GLY A 78 -13.62 -28.57 -7.35
N PRO A 79 -12.29 -28.76 -7.14
CA PRO A 79 -11.39 -27.67 -6.80
C PRO A 79 -11.34 -26.61 -7.91
N TYR A 80 -11.13 -25.35 -7.52
CA TYR A 80 -10.90 -24.25 -8.45
C TYR A 80 -9.58 -24.41 -9.22
N VAL A 81 -9.53 -23.87 -10.45
CA VAL A 81 -8.37 -23.87 -11.34
C VAL A 81 -7.78 -22.47 -11.47
N ARG A 82 -6.46 -22.39 -11.65
CA ARG A 82 -5.75 -21.10 -11.72
C ARG A 82 -5.77 -20.53 -13.15
N ARG A 83 -6.06 -19.21 -13.26
CA ARG A 83 -5.86 -18.40 -14.45
C ARG A 83 -5.05 -17.16 -14.06
N ASP A 84 -3.72 -17.24 -14.29
CA ASP A 84 -2.82 -16.20 -13.78
C ASP A 84 -3.12 -14.82 -14.38
N GLY A 85 -3.28 -13.82 -13.52
CA GLY A 85 -3.58 -12.43 -13.89
C GLY A 85 -5.05 -12.14 -14.22
N GLU A 86 -5.92 -13.16 -14.35
CA GLU A 86 -7.35 -13.00 -14.60
C GLU A 86 -8.14 -12.99 -13.29
N THR A 87 -8.63 -11.83 -12.89
CA THR A 87 -9.40 -11.66 -11.64
C THR A 87 -10.79 -12.28 -11.77
N ASN A 88 -11.15 -13.18 -10.84
CA ASN A 88 -12.49 -13.74 -10.74
C ASN A 88 -13.39 -12.82 -9.90
N PRO A 89 -14.43 -12.20 -10.49
CA PRO A 89 -15.30 -11.23 -9.79
C PRO A 89 -16.22 -11.89 -8.75
N ASP A 90 -16.42 -13.22 -8.80
CA ASP A 90 -17.33 -13.93 -7.91
C ASP A 90 -16.65 -14.39 -6.60
N ASN A 91 -15.35 -14.15 -6.46
CA ASN A 91 -14.63 -14.50 -5.25
C ASN A 91 -15.00 -13.57 -4.09
N PHE A 92 -15.03 -14.12 -2.87
CA PHE A 92 -15.27 -13.32 -1.67
C PHE A 92 -14.09 -12.39 -1.39
N VAL A 93 -14.34 -11.09 -1.47
CA VAL A 93 -13.33 -10.04 -1.24
C VAL A 93 -13.83 -8.91 -0.32
N ALA A 94 -14.99 -9.09 0.34
CA ALA A 94 -15.63 -8.05 1.13
C ALA A 94 -14.75 -7.57 2.30
N HIS A 95 -14.04 -8.46 2.99
CA HIS A 95 -13.12 -8.08 4.06
C HIS A 95 -11.95 -7.24 3.54
N ARG A 96 -11.41 -7.57 2.35
CA ARG A 96 -10.36 -6.78 1.70
C ARG A 96 -10.87 -5.39 1.30
N HIS A 97 -12.07 -5.29 0.74
CA HIS A 97 -12.68 -3.99 0.42
C HIS A 97 -12.92 -3.15 1.67
N ALA A 98 -13.39 -3.75 2.77
CA ALA A 98 -13.54 -3.06 4.04
C ALA A 98 -12.20 -2.53 4.57
N MET A 99 -11.12 -3.31 4.46
CA MET A 99 -9.77 -2.90 4.88
C MET A 99 -9.20 -1.79 3.99
N ILE A 100 -9.37 -1.87 2.68
CA ILE A 100 -8.99 -0.83 1.72
C ILE A 100 -9.73 0.47 2.03
N ARG A 101 -11.06 0.40 2.25
CA ARG A 101 -11.88 1.54 2.66
C ARG A 101 -11.39 2.15 3.98
N PHE A 102 -11.17 1.32 5.00
CA PHE A 102 -10.64 1.75 6.29
C PHE A 102 -9.32 2.51 6.15
N SER A 103 -8.36 1.94 5.44
CA SER A 103 -7.05 2.58 5.25
C SER A 103 -7.15 3.86 4.42
N SER A 104 -8.04 3.92 3.42
CA SER A 104 -8.31 5.13 2.64
C SER A 104 -8.84 6.26 3.51
N ILE A 105 -9.83 5.96 4.37
CA ILE A 105 -10.42 6.95 5.28
C ILE A 105 -9.36 7.48 6.24
N VAL A 106 -8.65 6.59 6.94
CA VAL A 106 -7.64 6.96 7.93
C VAL A 106 -6.50 7.77 7.30
N GLY A 107 -5.95 7.32 6.17
CA GLY A 107 -4.86 8.00 5.47
C GLY A 107 -5.27 9.38 4.96
N ASN A 108 -6.47 9.50 4.39
CA ASN A 108 -6.98 10.76 3.87
C ASN A 108 -7.32 11.76 5.01
N LEU A 109 -8.01 11.32 6.07
CA LEU A 109 -8.32 12.17 7.22
C LEU A 109 -7.05 12.62 7.95
N THR A 110 -6.03 11.76 8.05
CA THR A 110 -4.71 12.15 8.59
C THR A 110 -4.05 13.19 7.70
N SER A 111 -4.11 13.04 6.38
CA SER A 111 -3.60 14.05 5.45
C SER A 111 -4.34 15.39 5.60
N ALA A 112 -5.67 15.35 5.76
CA ALA A 112 -6.47 16.55 6.02
C ALA A 112 -6.11 17.22 7.37
N TYR A 113 -5.91 16.41 8.41
CA TYR A 113 -5.43 16.92 9.70
C TYR A 113 -4.05 17.60 9.57
N LEU A 114 -3.12 17.02 8.82
CA LEU A 114 -1.80 17.65 8.58
C LEU A 114 -1.89 18.99 7.82
N LEU A 115 -2.96 19.22 7.06
CA LEU A 115 -3.21 20.46 6.34
C LEU A 115 -3.92 21.52 7.19
N THR A 116 -4.82 21.13 8.09
CA THR A 116 -5.78 22.03 8.74
C THR A 116 -5.61 22.12 10.25
N GLN A 117 -5.06 21.09 10.90
CA GLN A 117 -5.02 20.90 12.35
C GLN A 117 -6.42 20.78 13.00
N ASP A 118 -7.45 20.45 12.22
CA ASP A 118 -8.81 20.28 12.72
C ASP A 118 -8.95 18.92 13.43
N LYS A 119 -9.29 18.96 14.72
CA LYS A 119 -9.40 17.79 15.59
C LYS A 119 -10.57 16.85 15.24
N GLU A 120 -11.58 17.34 14.55
CA GLU A 120 -12.71 16.50 14.12
C GLU A 120 -12.21 15.33 13.24
N TYR A 121 -11.15 15.55 12.44
CA TYR A 121 -10.53 14.47 11.68
C TYR A 121 -9.90 13.40 12.59
N VAL A 122 -9.27 13.78 13.68
CA VAL A 122 -8.66 12.83 14.63
C VAL A 122 -9.74 11.99 15.31
N ASP A 123 -10.86 12.61 15.72
CA ASP A 123 -11.98 11.91 16.36
C ASP A 123 -12.60 10.88 15.41
N ALA A 124 -12.80 11.25 14.14
CA ALA A 124 -13.28 10.33 13.11
C ALA A 124 -12.28 9.17 12.86
N ILE A 125 -10.98 9.46 12.75
CA ILE A 125 -9.93 8.42 12.64
C ILE A 125 -10.03 7.43 13.79
N LEU A 126 -10.13 7.93 15.03
CA LEU A 126 -10.17 7.08 16.23
C LEU A 126 -11.42 6.21 16.29
N ALA A 127 -12.57 6.66 15.78
CA ALA A 127 -13.75 5.82 15.66
C ALA A 127 -13.48 4.56 14.81
N HIS A 128 -12.89 4.75 13.64
CA HIS A 128 -12.50 3.63 12.75
C HIS A 128 -11.42 2.74 13.36
N VAL A 129 -10.36 3.33 13.90
CA VAL A 129 -9.23 2.61 14.49
C VAL A 129 -9.66 1.75 15.67
N ARG A 130 -10.50 2.30 16.56
CA ARG A 130 -11.04 1.53 17.71
C ARG A 130 -11.93 0.39 17.27
N ALA A 131 -12.75 0.58 16.23
CA ALA A 131 -13.58 -0.48 15.68
C ALA A 131 -12.75 -1.65 15.13
N TRP A 132 -11.64 -1.35 14.44
CA TRP A 132 -10.80 -2.36 13.81
C TRP A 132 -9.84 -3.09 14.75
N PHE A 133 -9.38 -2.43 15.83
CA PHE A 133 -8.28 -2.95 16.64
C PHE A 133 -8.57 -3.08 18.13
N VAL A 134 -9.62 -2.43 18.65
CA VAL A 134 -9.85 -2.32 20.09
C VAL A 134 -11.18 -2.89 20.54
N ASN A 135 -12.29 -2.58 19.86
CA ASN A 135 -13.63 -2.96 20.29
C ASN A 135 -13.84 -4.47 20.17
N GLU A 136 -14.10 -5.15 21.28
CA GLU A 136 -14.22 -6.61 21.35
C GLU A 136 -15.27 -7.21 20.38
N SER A 137 -16.34 -6.46 20.09
CA SER A 137 -17.41 -6.91 19.19
C SER A 137 -17.11 -6.76 17.71
N THR A 138 -16.08 -5.97 17.33
CA THR A 138 -15.84 -5.60 15.91
C THR A 138 -14.38 -5.70 15.47
N LYS A 139 -13.44 -5.86 16.41
CA LYS A 139 -12.00 -5.91 16.08
C LYS A 139 -11.66 -7.10 15.20
N MET A 140 -10.68 -6.90 14.33
CA MET A 140 -10.09 -7.98 13.55
C MET A 140 -9.03 -8.72 14.38
N ASN A 141 -8.97 -10.05 14.28
CA ASN A 141 -7.88 -10.84 14.80
C ASN A 141 -6.55 -10.48 14.10
N PRO A 142 -5.42 -10.36 14.84
CA PRO A 142 -4.13 -9.96 14.26
C PRO A 142 -3.44 -11.14 13.55
N ASN A 143 -4.10 -11.69 12.53
CA ASN A 143 -3.56 -12.76 11.68
C ASN A 143 -4.23 -12.78 10.30
N LEU A 144 -3.64 -13.47 9.32
CA LEU A 144 -4.19 -13.72 7.99
C LEU A 144 -4.31 -15.22 7.70
N GLN A 145 -4.72 -16.00 8.71
CA GLN A 145 -4.82 -17.46 8.63
C GLN A 145 -5.69 -17.93 7.45
N TYR A 146 -6.73 -17.17 7.10
CA TYR A 146 -7.75 -17.56 6.12
C TYR A 146 -7.76 -16.68 4.88
N ALA A 147 -6.69 -15.90 4.66
CA ALA A 147 -6.59 -15.05 3.49
C ALA A 147 -6.22 -15.82 2.22
N GLN A 148 -6.77 -15.39 1.10
CA GLN A 148 -6.59 -15.98 -0.23
C GLN A 148 -6.80 -17.50 -0.27
N ALA A 149 -7.86 -17.96 0.37
CA ALA A 149 -8.32 -19.34 0.33
C ALA A 149 -8.65 -19.77 -1.11
N ILE A 150 -8.61 -21.09 -1.37
CA ILE A 150 -8.96 -21.67 -2.66
C ILE A 150 -9.95 -22.81 -2.42
N LYS A 151 -11.15 -22.71 -2.98
CA LYS A 151 -12.18 -23.75 -2.86
C LYS A 151 -11.62 -25.13 -3.25
N GLY A 152 -11.70 -26.08 -2.32
CA GLY A 152 -11.26 -27.46 -2.51
C GLY A 152 -9.74 -27.69 -2.44
N ILE A 153 -8.92 -26.63 -2.16
CA ILE A 153 -7.46 -26.74 -2.12
C ILE A 153 -6.88 -26.25 -0.79
N ALA A 154 -7.23 -25.04 -0.34
CA ALA A 154 -6.64 -24.46 0.85
C ALA A 154 -7.62 -23.50 1.56
N THR A 155 -7.63 -23.53 2.89
CA THR A 155 -8.45 -22.64 3.74
C THR A 155 -7.84 -21.26 3.89
N GLY A 156 -6.57 -21.08 3.53
CA GLY A 156 -5.80 -19.85 3.50
C GLY A 156 -4.38 -20.16 3.03
N ARG A 157 -3.60 -19.12 2.67
CA ARG A 157 -2.24 -19.26 2.14
C ARG A 157 -1.34 -18.11 2.58
N GLY A 158 -0.02 -18.33 2.61
CA GLY A 158 0.98 -17.30 2.94
C GLY A 158 0.87 -16.07 2.06
N ILE A 159 0.64 -16.25 0.75
CA ILE A 159 0.48 -15.13 -0.19
C ILE A 159 -0.70 -14.20 0.14
N GLY A 160 -1.62 -14.63 1.02
CA GLY A 160 -2.72 -13.80 1.50
C GLY A 160 -2.27 -12.60 2.33
N ILE A 161 -1.04 -12.60 2.88
CA ILE A 161 -0.48 -11.48 3.63
C ILE A 161 -0.41 -10.20 2.78
N ILE A 162 -0.37 -10.32 1.45
CA ILE A 162 -0.43 -9.17 0.54
C ILE A 162 -1.73 -8.35 0.69
N ASP A 163 -2.83 -8.96 1.14
CA ASP A 163 -4.11 -8.27 1.31
C ASP A 163 -4.07 -7.19 2.41
N THR A 164 -3.08 -7.23 3.32
CA THR A 164 -2.92 -6.23 4.39
C THR A 164 -1.91 -5.12 4.09
N VAL A 165 -1.40 -5.00 2.86
CA VAL A 165 -0.50 -3.88 2.49
C VAL A 165 -1.13 -2.51 2.80
N HIS A 166 -2.45 -2.41 2.75
CA HIS A 166 -3.18 -1.17 3.05
C HIS A 166 -3.11 -0.74 4.52
N LEU A 167 -2.95 -1.67 5.46
CA LEU A 167 -2.78 -1.34 6.89
C LEU A 167 -1.51 -0.52 7.17
N MET A 168 -0.56 -0.47 6.23
CA MET A 168 0.60 0.40 6.36
C MET A 168 0.21 1.88 6.47
N GLU A 169 -0.78 2.34 5.70
CA GLU A 169 -1.23 3.74 5.80
C GLU A 169 -1.90 4.02 7.14
N VAL A 170 -2.55 3.02 7.74
CA VAL A 170 -3.12 3.14 9.10
C VAL A 170 -2.00 3.25 10.14
N ALA A 171 -1.02 2.34 10.11
CA ALA A 171 0.12 2.37 11.04
C ALA A 171 0.94 3.66 10.87
N GLN A 172 1.14 4.11 9.64
CA GLN A 172 1.83 5.37 9.33
C GLN A 172 1.06 6.60 9.84
N SER A 173 -0.26 6.61 9.68
CA SER A 173 -1.13 7.66 10.19
C SER A 173 -1.06 7.74 11.72
N LEU A 174 -1.19 6.60 12.39
CA LEU A 174 -1.09 6.52 13.86
C LEU A 174 0.29 6.96 14.36
N TRP A 175 1.37 6.59 13.68
CA TRP A 175 2.72 7.06 13.99
C TRP A 175 2.86 8.57 13.87
N GLN A 176 2.29 9.19 12.83
CA GLN A 176 2.29 10.65 12.65
C GLN A 176 1.49 11.34 13.75
N LEU A 177 0.28 10.86 14.06
CA LEU A 177 -0.60 11.43 15.07
C LEU A 177 -0.03 11.28 16.49
N GLU A 178 0.65 10.16 16.80
CA GLU A 178 1.40 9.97 18.04
C GLU A 178 2.51 11.01 18.19
N LYS A 179 3.32 11.23 17.14
CA LYS A 179 4.39 12.26 17.15
C LYS A 179 3.87 13.67 17.35
N LEU A 180 2.64 13.95 16.88
CA LEU A 180 1.97 15.24 17.08
C LEU A 180 1.29 15.36 18.45
N GLY A 181 1.28 14.27 19.26
CA GLY A 181 0.76 14.28 20.61
C GLY A 181 -0.78 14.38 20.70
N VAL A 182 -1.49 13.94 19.65
CA VAL A 182 -2.96 14.08 19.58
C VAL A 182 -3.71 12.79 19.90
N LEU A 183 -3.00 11.69 20.12
CA LEU A 183 -3.58 10.40 20.52
C LEU A 183 -3.52 10.22 22.06
N SER A 184 -4.53 9.54 22.61
CA SER A 184 -4.50 9.12 24.02
C SER A 184 -3.47 8.02 24.24
N LYS A 185 -2.98 7.89 25.49
CA LYS A 185 -2.06 6.80 25.87
C LYS A 185 -2.69 5.41 25.69
N ASP A 186 -3.99 5.28 25.92
CA ASP A 186 -4.71 4.02 25.81
C ASP A 186 -4.88 3.61 24.32
N ASP A 187 -5.22 4.56 23.44
CA ASP A 187 -5.29 4.31 22.00
C ASP A 187 -3.91 3.88 21.45
N ILE A 188 -2.85 4.60 21.83
CA ILE A 188 -1.48 4.26 21.44
C ILE A 188 -1.12 2.84 21.91
N LYS A 189 -1.38 2.52 23.18
CA LYS A 189 -1.05 1.23 23.75
C LYS A 189 -1.79 0.09 23.05
N SER A 190 -3.10 0.22 22.87
CA SER A 190 -3.95 -0.82 22.28
C SER A 190 -3.61 -1.07 20.81
N THR A 191 -3.43 -0.02 20.05
CA THR A 191 -3.12 -0.14 18.62
C THR A 191 -1.69 -0.64 18.37
N LYS A 192 -0.70 -0.19 19.14
CA LYS A 192 0.67 -0.75 19.09
C LYS A 192 0.69 -2.23 19.44
N GLN A 193 -0.11 -2.65 20.43
CA GLN A 193 -0.21 -4.07 20.78
C GLN A 193 -0.76 -4.90 19.62
N TRP A 194 -1.84 -4.43 18.97
CA TRP A 194 -2.41 -5.13 17.83
C TRP A 194 -1.38 -5.30 16.68
N PHE A 195 -0.65 -4.23 16.32
CA PHE A 195 0.38 -4.31 15.29
C PHE A 195 1.58 -5.18 15.70
N ALA A 196 1.95 -5.19 16.99
CA ALA A 196 2.99 -6.07 17.53
C ALA A 196 2.57 -7.54 17.46
N ASP A 197 1.33 -7.87 17.78
CA ASP A 197 0.79 -9.23 17.72
C ASP A 197 0.70 -9.71 16.25
N TYR A 198 0.26 -8.84 15.34
CA TYR A 198 0.24 -9.16 13.92
C TYR A 198 1.65 -9.36 13.34
N LEU A 199 2.58 -8.49 13.68
CA LEU A 199 3.98 -8.60 13.27
C LEU A 199 4.61 -9.91 13.80
N LYS A 200 4.33 -10.26 15.06
CA LYS A 200 4.74 -11.54 15.64
C LYS A 200 4.20 -12.73 14.86
N TRP A 201 2.91 -12.70 14.49
CA TRP A 201 2.31 -13.74 13.65
C TRP A 201 2.97 -13.81 12.28
N MET A 202 3.17 -12.69 11.60
CA MET A 202 3.87 -12.62 10.31
C MET A 202 5.28 -13.22 10.37
N PHE A 203 5.96 -13.10 11.51
CA PHE A 203 7.34 -13.56 11.65
C PHE A 203 7.46 -15.03 12.13
N THR A 204 6.45 -15.56 12.83
CA THR A 204 6.52 -16.88 13.48
C THR A 204 5.62 -17.95 12.85
N HIS A 205 4.53 -17.54 12.19
CA HIS A 205 3.62 -18.48 11.52
C HIS A 205 4.21 -18.93 10.18
N GLN A 206 3.97 -20.18 9.78
CA GLN A 206 4.52 -20.74 8.54
C GLN A 206 4.15 -19.89 7.32
N TYR A 207 2.92 -19.39 7.22
CA TYR A 207 2.48 -18.50 6.14
C TYR A 207 3.29 -17.21 6.06
N GLY A 208 3.61 -16.63 7.21
CA GLY A 208 4.46 -15.43 7.27
C GLY A 208 5.89 -15.73 6.83
N ILE A 209 6.44 -16.88 7.23
CA ILE A 209 7.78 -17.34 6.84
C ILE A 209 7.83 -17.62 5.33
N ASP A 210 6.80 -18.26 4.77
CA ASP A 210 6.72 -18.55 3.35
C ASP A 210 6.66 -17.27 2.51
N GLU A 211 5.81 -16.31 2.89
CA GLU A 211 5.68 -15.02 2.20
C GLU A 211 6.97 -14.19 2.31
N MET A 212 7.59 -14.14 3.49
CA MET A 212 8.88 -13.51 3.71
C MET A 212 9.95 -14.04 2.75
N ASN A 213 9.94 -15.34 2.46
CA ASN A 213 10.93 -16.00 1.61
C ASN A 213 10.54 -16.06 0.12
N ALA A 214 9.42 -15.48 -0.26
CA ALA A 214 9.05 -15.32 -1.66
C ALA A 214 10.11 -14.50 -2.41
N LYS A 215 10.43 -14.92 -3.64
CA LYS A 215 11.55 -14.36 -4.41
C LYS A 215 11.16 -13.14 -5.26
N ASN A 216 9.87 -12.84 -5.34
CA ASN A 216 9.26 -11.79 -6.14
C ASN A 216 8.63 -10.69 -5.24
N ASN A 217 7.73 -9.87 -5.80
CA ASN A 217 7.03 -8.78 -5.09
C ASN A 217 6.41 -9.20 -3.74
N HIS A 218 6.00 -10.45 -3.57
CA HIS A 218 5.45 -10.97 -2.33
C HIS A 218 6.44 -10.82 -1.16
N GLY A 219 7.71 -11.25 -1.34
CA GLY A 219 8.75 -11.06 -0.32
C GLY A 219 9.05 -9.58 -0.07
N THR A 220 8.97 -8.72 -1.09
CA THR A 220 9.10 -7.26 -0.93
C THR A 220 7.93 -6.70 -0.12
N CYS A 221 6.70 -7.11 -0.42
CA CYS A 221 5.50 -6.69 0.32
C CYS A 221 5.52 -7.12 1.78
N TRP A 222 6.05 -8.32 2.08
CA TRP A 222 6.23 -8.75 3.46
C TRP A 222 7.18 -7.80 4.21
N VAL A 223 8.36 -7.50 3.64
CA VAL A 223 9.35 -6.60 4.28
C VAL A 223 8.81 -5.18 4.40
N MET A 224 8.12 -4.68 3.39
CA MET A 224 7.48 -3.37 3.39
C MET A 224 6.50 -3.23 4.56
N GLN A 225 5.59 -4.18 4.72
CA GLN A 225 4.61 -4.21 5.81
C GLN A 225 5.30 -4.33 7.17
N ALA A 226 6.21 -5.31 7.32
CA ALA A 226 6.92 -5.56 8.57
C ALA A 226 7.71 -4.31 9.03
N ALA A 227 8.35 -3.60 8.11
CA ALA A 227 9.07 -2.36 8.41
C ALA A 227 8.17 -1.25 8.97
N VAL A 228 7.01 -1.03 8.35
CA VAL A 228 6.07 0.01 8.77
C VAL A 228 5.41 -0.35 10.10
N PHE A 229 4.98 -1.59 10.27
CA PHE A 229 4.38 -2.07 11.52
C PHE A 229 5.39 -2.05 12.67
N ALA A 230 6.63 -2.48 12.43
CA ALA A 230 7.71 -2.43 13.42
C ALA A 230 8.03 -0.99 13.85
N ARG A 231 8.07 -0.05 12.90
CA ARG A 231 8.28 1.37 13.22
C ARG A 231 7.20 1.91 14.15
N TYR A 232 5.92 1.62 13.87
CA TYR A 232 4.83 2.06 14.71
C TYR A 232 4.82 1.34 16.07
N ALA A 233 5.02 0.01 16.10
CA ALA A 233 5.10 -0.77 17.34
C ALA A 233 6.33 -0.43 18.20
N GLY A 234 7.36 0.17 17.60
CA GLY A 234 8.63 0.50 18.27
C GLY A 234 9.62 -0.66 18.32
N ASP A 235 9.47 -1.67 17.45
CA ASP A 235 10.35 -2.84 17.35
C ASP A 235 11.57 -2.55 16.47
N LYS A 236 12.67 -2.13 17.12
CA LYS A 236 13.92 -1.78 16.45
C LYS A 236 14.62 -2.99 15.81
N ASP A 237 14.57 -4.14 16.47
CA ASP A 237 15.23 -5.35 15.98
C ASP A 237 14.61 -5.81 14.66
N MET A 238 13.27 -5.71 14.56
CA MET A 238 12.55 -6.01 13.33
C MET A 238 12.83 -4.95 12.24
N MET A 239 12.91 -3.67 12.57
CA MET A 239 13.31 -2.63 11.61
C MET A 239 14.71 -2.91 11.05
N ASP A 240 15.68 -3.26 11.90
CA ASP A 240 17.04 -3.60 11.49
C ASP A 240 17.09 -4.90 10.67
N PHE A 241 16.27 -5.88 11.00
CA PHE A 241 16.08 -7.09 10.19
C PHE A 241 15.55 -6.76 8.79
N CYS A 242 14.51 -5.94 8.68
CA CYS A 242 13.94 -5.50 7.41
C CYS A 242 14.95 -4.73 6.56
N LYS A 243 15.76 -3.85 7.19
CA LYS A 243 16.82 -3.09 6.52
C LYS A 243 17.91 -4.01 5.95
N ARG A 244 18.39 -4.99 6.73
CA ARG A 244 19.35 -6.00 6.25
C ARG A 244 18.74 -6.82 5.10
N ARG A 245 17.49 -7.27 5.26
CA ARG A 245 16.83 -8.08 4.22
C ARG A 245 16.65 -7.32 2.91
N TYR A 246 16.35 -6.03 2.95
CA TYR A 246 16.35 -5.18 1.76
C TYR A 246 17.71 -5.18 1.06
N LYS A 247 18.80 -4.93 1.81
CA LYS A 247 20.14 -4.81 1.27
C LYS A 247 20.74 -6.13 0.76
N GLU A 248 20.49 -7.24 1.46
CA GLU A 248 21.17 -8.52 1.23
C GLU A 248 20.32 -9.49 0.37
N VAL A 249 19.00 -9.29 0.34
CA VAL A 249 18.09 -10.23 -0.33
C VAL A 249 17.26 -9.55 -1.42
N LEU A 250 16.47 -8.53 -1.09
CA LEU A 250 15.48 -8.00 -2.04
C LEU A 250 16.17 -7.30 -3.20
N LEU A 251 16.89 -6.23 -2.92
CA LEU A 251 17.53 -5.42 -3.97
C LEU A 251 18.50 -6.23 -4.84
N PRO A 252 19.49 -6.98 -4.29
CA PRO A 252 20.44 -7.68 -5.12
C PRO A 252 19.87 -8.87 -5.89
N LYS A 253 18.82 -9.55 -5.37
CA LYS A 253 18.30 -10.78 -5.98
C LYS A 253 17.07 -10.59 -6.86
N GLN A 254 16.32 -9.51 -6.66
CA GLN A 254 15.12 -9.24 -7.45
C GLN A 254 15.38 -8.29 -8.62
N MET A 255 16.27 -7.31 -8.45
CA MET A 255 16.62 -6.37 -9.51
C MET A 255 17.73 -6.92 -10.39
N ALA A 256 17.59 -6.82 -11.71
CA ALA A 256 18.64 -7.08 -12.68
C ALA A 256 19.60 -5.88 -12.82
N GLU A 257 20.72 -6.05 -13.52
CA GLU A 257 21.72 -4.99 -13.70
C GLU A 257 21.21 -3.80 -14.52
N ASP A 258 20.19 -4.00 -15.36
CA ASP A 258 19.52 -2.94 -16.11
C ASP A 258 18.45 -2.19 -15.30
N GLY A 259 18.12 -2.64 -14.08
CA GLY A 259 17.09 -2.07 -13.21
C GLY A 259 15.72 -2.75 -13.31
N SER A 260 15.54 -3.70 -14.23
CA SER A 260 14.31 -4.49 -14.38
C SER A 260 14.12 -5.49 -13.22
N PHE A 261 12.90 -6.06 -13.14
CA PHE A 261 12.54 -7.12 -12.19
C PHE A 261 12.17 -8.40 -12.96
N PRO A 262 13.12 -9.31 -13.27
CA PRO A 262 12.87 -10.46 -14.14
C PRO A 262 11.72 -11.37 -13.70
N LEU A 263 11.50 -11.54 -12.40
CA LEU A 263 10.39 -12.35 -11.90
C LEU A 263 9.02 -11.67 -12.05
N GLU A 264 8.99 -10.36 -12.21
CA GLU A 264 7.77 -9.58 -12.48
C GLU A 264 7.53 -9.47 -14.00
N THR A 265 8.58 -9.19 -14.78
CA THR A 265 8.47 -9.07 -16.25
C THR A 265 8.17 -10.39 -16.94
N ALA A 266 8.40 -11.53 -16.30
CA ALA A 266 8.02 -12.86 -16.78
C ALA A 266 6.53 -13.24 -16.49
N ARG A 267 5.77 -12.38 -15.79
CA ARG A 267 4.38 -12.62 -15.43
C ARG A 267 3.42 -12.14 -16.54
N THR A 268 2.14 -12.43 -16.34
CA THR A 268 1.04 -12.04 -17.26
C THR A 268 0.66 -10.56 -17.19
N LYS A 269 1.09 -9.85 -16.15
CA LYS A 269 0.96 -8.38 -16.00
C LYS A 269 2.34 -7.77 -15.72
N PRO A 270 3.29 -7.84 -16.67
CA PRO A 270 4.69 -7.46 -16.43
C PRO A 270 4.88 -5.99 -16.08
N TYR A 271 4.04 -5.11 -16.61
CA TYR A 271 4.11 -3.67 -16.34
C TYR A 271 3.58 -3.36 -14.92
N GLY A 272 2.35 -3.75 -14.62
CA GLY A 272 1.73 -3.50 -13.31
C GLY A 272 2.52 -4.13 -12.16
N TYR A 273 3.03 -5.37 -12.31
CA TYR A 273 3.86 -5.99 -11.28
C TYR A 273 5.21 -5.32 -11.09
N SER A 274 5.82 -4.79 -12.16
CA SER A 274 7.08 -4.02 -12.06
C SER A 274 6.86 -2.70 -11.32
N LEU A 275 5.78 -1.97 -11.63
CA LEU A 275 5.37 -0.76 -10.91
C LEU A 275 5.14 -1.06 -9.42
N PHE A 276 4.37 -2.09 -9.12
CA PHE A 276 4.03 -2.49 -7.75
C PHE A 276 5.25 -2.86 -6.92
N ASN A 277 6.17 -3.68 -7.48
CA ASN A 277 7.39 -4.07 -6.77
C ASN A 277 8.30 -2.87 -6.50
N LEU A 278 8.40 -1.94 -7.45
CA LEU A 278 9.19 -0.72 -7.28
C LEU A 278 8.58 0.22 -6.23
N ASP A 279 7.24 0.37 -6.21
CA ASP A 279 6.53 1.10 -5.15
C ASP A 279 6.76 0.50 -3.77
N ALA A 280 6.75 -0.83 -3.67
CA ALA A 280 7.03 -1.53 -2.42
C ALA A 280 8.48 -1.29 -1.95
N MET A 281 9.46 -1.38 -2.84
CA MET A 281 10.87 -1.07 -2.52
C MET A 281 11.05 0.39 -2.11
N ALA A 282 10.41 1.33 -2.81
CA ALA A 282 10.44 2.75 -2.48
C ALA A 282 9.85 3.03 -1.09
N THR A 283 8.77 2.34 -0.74
CA THR A 283 8.15 2.45 0.59
C THR A 283 9.05 1.91 1.69
N ILE A 284 9.79 0.81 1.44
CA ILE A 284 10.83 0.31 2.36
C ILE A 284 11.91 1.38 2.58
N CYS A 285 12.43 1.95 1.48
CA CYS A 285 13.45 3.00 1.55
C CYS A 285 12.95 4.23 2.33
N GLN A 286 11.71 4.67 2.06
CA GLN A 286 11.08 5.81 2.75
C GLN A 286 10.85 5.54 4.24
N THR A 287 10.61 4.27 4.61
CA THR A 287 10.37 3.88 6.00
C THR A 287 11.66 3.73 6.80
N LEU A 288 12.69 3.12 6.23
CA LEU A 288 13.86 2.64 6.97
C LEU A 288 15.13 3.50 6.78
N SER A 289 15.13 4.45 5.84
CA SER A 289 16.28 5.36 5.68
C SER A 289 16.39 6.31 6.86
N ASP A 290 17.61 6.52 7.30
CA ASP A 290 17.99 7.52 8.30
C ASP A 290 19.30 8.24 7.89
N LYS A 291 19.74 9.20 8.71
CA LYS A 291 20.94 10.02 8.43
C LYS A 291 22.24 9.21 8.38
N ASN A 292 22.27 8.02 8.98
CA ASN A 292 23.47 7.17 9.06
C ASN A 292 23.44 6.05 8.01
N ASP A 293 22.24 5.67 7.53
CA ASP A 293 22.05 4.55 6.63
C ASP A 293 20.85 4.83 5.68
N ASN A 294 21.15 5.48 4.57
CA ASN A 294 20.16 5.88 3.58
C ASN A 294 20.00 4.82 2.48
N LEU A 295 18.87 4.12 2.47
CA LEU A 295 18.56 3.08 1.49
C LEU A 295 18.34 3.63 0.06
N TRP A 296 18.01 4.92 -0.08
CA TRP A 296 17.86 5.56 -1.40
C TRP A 296 19.18 5.68 -2.14
N THR A 297 20.30 5.80 -1.41
CA THR A 297 21.63 5.91 -1.98
C THR A 297 22.44 4.61 -1.88
N TYR A 298 21.88 3.59 -1.22
CA TYR A 298 22.53 2.29 -1.12
C TYR A 298 22.62 1.61 -2.49
N THR A 299 23.81 1.07 -2.78
CA THR A 299 24.08 0.35 -4.02
C THR A 299 24.58 -1.06 -3.69
N ALA A 300 23.85 -2.05 -4.21
CA ALA A 300 24.22 -3.46 -4.11
C ALA A 300 25.16 -3.89 -5.25
N GLU A 301 25.63 -5.13 -5.20
CA GLU A 301 26.46 -5.74 -6.24
C GLU A 301 25.80 -5.61 -7.64
N GLY A 302 26.60 -5.39 -8.68
CA GLY A 302 26.12 -5.13 -10.03
C GLY A 302 25.59 -3.71 -10.23
N GLY A 303 25.85 -2.78 -9.28
CA GLY A 303 25.41 -1.39 -9.36
C GLY A 303 23.90 -1.20 -9.21
N LYS A 304 23.22 -2.15 -8.56
CA LYS A 304 21.75 -2.16 -8.34
C LYS A 304 21.39 -1.18 -7.24
N ASN A 305 20.50 -0.24 -7.51
CA ASN A 305 19.99 0.74 -6.56
C ASN A 305 18.62 1.25 -6.97
N MET A 306 17.96 2.04 -6.10
CA MET A 306 16.62 2.58 -6.39
C MET A 306 16.59 3.48 -7.61
N GLU A 307 17.60 4.32 -7.80
CA GLU A 307 17.68 5.21 -8.95
C GLU A 307 17.69 4.42 -10.27
N LYS A 308 18.45 3.32 -10.33
CA LYS A 308 18.50 2.44 -11.51
C LYS A 308 17.14 1.80 -11.80
N GLY A 309 16.44 1.29 -10.78
CA GLY A 309 15.09 0.74 -10.93
C GLY A 309 14.08 1.78 -11.43
N ILE A 310 14.11 2.98 -10.87
CA ILE A 310 13.25 4.08 -11.34
C ILE A 310 13.61 4.48 -12.77
N ASN A 311 14.89 4.63 -13.11
CA ASN A 311 15.33 4.97 -14.45
C ASN A 311 14.96 3.91 -15.51
N PHE A 312 14.88 2.64 -15.13
CA PHE A 312 14.41 1.58 -16.02
C PHE A 312 12.92 1.77 -16.38
N ILE A 313 12.06 2.02 -15.38
CA ILE A 313 10.61 2.08 -15.59
C ILE A 313 10.13 3.47 -16.06
N TYR A 314 10.86 4.54 -15.71
CA TYR A 314 10.45 5.92 -15.95
C TYR A 314 10.13 6.27 -17.41
N PRO A 315 10.89 5.83 -18.43
CA PRO A 315 10.53 6.08 -19.83
C PRO A 315 9.12 5.56 -20.17
N TYR A 316 8.72 4.43 -19.60
CA TYR A 316 7.41 3.80 -19.83
C TYR A 316 6.29 4.39 -18.96
N VAL A 317 6.63 5.13 -17.92
CA VAL A 317 5.65 5.99 -17.21
C VAL A 317 5.33 7.23 -18.05
N VAL A 318 6.33 7.77 -18.77
CA VAL A 318 6.16 8.93 -19.65
C VAL A 318 5.49 8.54 -20.97
N ASP A 319 5.91 7.42 -21.56
CA ASP A 319 5.38 6.88 -22.81
C ASP A 319 5.24 5.34 -22.71
N LYS A 320 4.06 4.90 -22.32
CA LYS A 320 3.76 3.48 -22.12
C LYS A 320 3.81 2.65 -23.41
N GLU A 321 3.57 3.26 -24.56
CA GLU A 321 3.61 2.55 -25.85
C GLU A 321 5.02 2.06 -26.20
N GLY A 322 6.06 2.63 -25.57
CA GLY A 322 7.43 2.14 -25.66
C GLY A 322 7.75 0.88 -24.86
N TRP A 323 6.78 0.32 -24.09
CA TRP A 323 7.00 -0.85 -23.23
C TRP A 323 7.52 -2.07 -24.00
N ILE A 324 8.67 -2.61 -23.56
CA ILE A 324 9.43 -3.63 -24.31
C ILE A 324 9.00 -5.08 -24.04
N TYR A 325 8.16 -5.31 -23.05
CA TYR A 325 7.58 -6.62 -22.76
C TYR A 325 6.14 -6.73 -23.25
N THR A 326 5.49 -7.85 -23.02
CA THR A 326 4.06 -8.03 -23.34
C THR A 326 3.20 -7.02 -22.56
N LYS A 327 2.08 -6.59 -23.14
CA LYS A 327 1.07 -5.81 -22.42
C LYS A 327 0.44 -6.68 -21.33
N ASP A 328 0.04 -6.04 -20.23
CA ASP A 328 -0.70 -6.71 -19.17
C ASP A 328 -2.02 -7.29 -19.71
N VAL A 329 -2.36 -8.52 -19.33
CA VAL A 329 -3.58 -9.21 -19.81
C VAL A 329 -4.87 -8.53 -19.35
N MET A 330 -4.81 -7.77 -18.25
CA MET A 330 -5.90 -6.93 -17.71
C MET A 330 -5.32 -5.64 -17.16
N TYR A 331 -6.13 -4.59 -17.14
CA TYR A 331 -5.84 -3.29 -16.52
C TYR A 331 -4.67 -2.52 -17.14
N TRP A 332 -4.29 -2.84 -18.38
CA TRP A 332 -3.22 -2.13 -19.08
C TRP A 332 -3.46 -0.62 -19.14
N ASP A 333 -4.69 -0.20 -19.45
CA ASP A 333 -5.04 1.21 -19.66
C ASP A 333 -5.16 2.01 -18.36
N GLU A 334 -5.28 1.32 -17.22
CA GLU A 334 -5.43 1.92 -15.88
C GLU A 334 -4.10 2.42 -15.29
N TRP A 335 -2.98 2.00 -15.85
CA TRP A 335 -1.64 2.40 -15.46
C TRP A 335 -1.00 3.34 -16.48
N PRO A 336 -0.03 4.23 -16.09
CA PRO A 336 0.44 4.48 -14.72
C PRO A 336 -0.45 5.48 -13.99
N VAL A 337 -0.31 5.53 -12.65
CA VAL A 337 -0.88 6.55 -11.76
C VAL A 337 0.23 7.29 -11.01
N ALA A 338 -0.10 8.17 -10.07
CA ALA A 338 0.88 8.92 -9.27
C ALA A 338 1.64 8.02 -8.27
N HIS A 339 2.55 7.22 -8.79
CA HIS A 339 3.31 6.22 -8.04
C HIS A 339 4.18 6.81 -6.92
N PRO A 340 4.19 6.21 -5.70
CA PRO A 340 5.05 6.64 -4.59
C PRO A 340 6.54 6.60 -4.92
N PHE A 341 7.04 5.66 -5.74
CA PHE A 341 8.45 5.64 -6.12
C PHE A 341 8.89 6.90 -6.84
N LEU A 342 8.00 7.54 -7.63
CA LEU A 342 8.33 8.78 -8.34
C LEU A 342 8.50 9.95 -7.36
N ILE A 343 7.52 10.17 -6.48
CA ILE A 343 7.58 11.32 -5.57
C ILE A 343 8.64 11.13 -4.50
N PHE A 344 8.73 9.96 -3.86
CA PHE A 344 9.74 9.71 -2.84
C PHE A 344 11.14 9.74 -3.44
N GLY A 345 11.35 9.08 -4.59
CA GLY A 345 12.62 9.13 -5.32
C GLY A 345 12.99 10.55 -5.76
N ALA A 346 12.03 11.31 -6.31
CA ALA A 346 12.26 12.70 -6.70
C ALA A 346 12.75 13.58 -5.54
N LEU A 347 12.15 13.43 -4.36
CA LEU A 347 12.50 14.20 -3.17
C LEU A 347 13.86 13.78 -2.59
N GLN A 348 14.19 12.49 -2.60
CA GLN A 348 15.40 11.96 -2.00
C GLN A 348 16.66 12.11 -2.89
N ILE A 349 16.47 12.06 -4.23
CA ILE A 349 17.56 12.14 -5.21
C ILE A 349 17.56 13.51 -5.92
N HIS A 350 16.61 14.40 -5.59
CA HIS A 350 16.45 15.74 -6.16
C HIS A 350 16.19 15.73 -7.69
N ASN A 351 15.37 14.78 -8.18
CA ASN A 351 15.04 14.65 -9.60
C ASN A 351 13.76 15.41 -9.96
N LYS A 352 13.91 16.58 -10.57
CA LYS A 352 12.78 17.44 -10.96
C LYS A 352 11.90 16.87 -12.07
N ASN A 353 12.44 16.01 -12.95
CA ASN A 353 11.65 15.38 -14.00
C ASN A 353 10.66 14.37 -13.43
N TRP A 354 11.09 13.54 -12.46
CA TRP A 354 10.21 12.60 -11.79
C TRP A 354 9.11 13.34 -10.99
N GLN A 355 9.49 14.43 -10.31
CA GLN A 355 8.55 15.29 -9.59
C GLN A 355 7.49 15.89 -10.53
N SER A 356 7.90 16.44 -11.68
CA SER A 356 7.00 17.05 -12.66
C SER A 356 6.12 16.01 -13.39
N THR A 357 6.62 14.79 -13.58
CA THR A 357 5.81 13.69 -14.12
C THR A 357 4.76 13.27 -13.10
N TRP A 358 5.16 13.06 -11.84
CA TRP A 358 4.23 12.67 -10.78
C TRP A 358 3.09 13.68 -10.61
N GLU A 359 3.37 14.99 -10.70
CA GLU A 359 2.36 16.06 -10.60
C GLU A 359 1.22 15.91 -11.60
N LYS A 360 1.49 15.33 -12.79
CA LYS A 360 0.55 15.23 -13.90
C LYS A 360 -0.25 13.94 -13.94
N LEU A 361 0.17 12.94 -13.16
CA LEU A 361 -0.47 11.65 -13.11
C LEU A 361 -1.74 11.66 -12.24
N GLU A 362 -2.59 10.63 -12.38
CA GLU A 362 -3.79 10.45 -11.55
C GLU A 362 -3.41 10.18 -10.09
N HIS A 363 -3.85 11.05 -9.18
CA HIS A 363 -3.54 10.98 -7.75
C HIS A 363 -4.59 10.22 -6.93
N PHE A 364 -5.80 10.06 -7.46
CA PHE A 364 -6.93 9.50 -6.73
C PHE A 364 -7.63 8.42 -7.56
N PRO A 365 -6.91 7.38 -7.98
CA PRO A 365 -7.49 6.34 -8.81
C PRO A 365 -8.65 5.65 -8.09
N VAL A 366 -9.65 5.21 -8.87
CA VAL A 366 -10.86 4.57 -8.36
C VAL A 366 -11.04 3.13 -8.85
N THR A 367 -10.25 2.69 -9.81
CA THR A 367 -10.29 1.31 -10.31
C THR A 367 -9.79 0.37 -9.23
N ASP A 368 -10.60 -0.61 -8.84
CA ASP A 368 -10.33 -1.53 -7.71
C ASP A 368 -8.95 -2.19 -7.79
N GLU A 369 -8.54 -2.66 -8.97
CA GLU A 369 -7.22 -3.29 -9.16
C GLU A 369 -6.07 -2.30 -8.91
N VAL A 370 -6.22 -1.04 -9.36
CA VAL A 370 -5.21 0.01 -9.14
C VAL A 370 -5.13 0.36 -7.66
N VAL A 371 -6.28 0.60 -7.03
CA VAL A 371 -6.37 0.90 -5.59
C VAL A 371 -5.76 -0.23 -4.75
N ARG A 372 -6.03 -1.48 -5.14
CA ARG A 372 -5.50 -2.67 -4.47
C ARG A 372 -3.98 -2.77 -4.58
N ASN A 373 -3.41 -2.44 -5.73
CA ASN A 373 -1.99 -2.58 -6.02
C ASN A 373 -1.19 -1.27 -5.88
N LEU A 374 -1.78 -0.23 -5.30
CA LEU A 374 -1.09 1.02 -4.96
C LEU A 374 -0.86 1.08 -3.44
N PRO A 375 0.33 0.73 -2.94
CA PRO A 375 0.56 0.54 -1.51
C PRO A 375 0.53 1.85 -0.72
N VAL A 376 0.82 2.98 -1.36
CA VAL A 376 0.77 4.32 -0.77
C VAL A 376 -0.15 5.21 -1.62
N ARG A 377 -1.29 5.60 -1.07
CA ARG A 377 -2.30 6.46 -1.70
C ARG A 377 -2.38 7.85 -1.08
N ASN A 378 -1.76 8.03 0.08
CA ASN A 378 -1.71 9.29 0.81
C ASN A 378 -0.25 9.68 1.09
N PRO A 379 0.53 10.08 0.06
CA PRO A 379 1.97 10.31 0.21
C PRO A 379 2.32 11.43 1.21
N LEU A 380 1.39 12.37 1.49
CA LEU A 380 1.61 13.44 2.46
C LEU A 380 1.90 12.95 3.88
N ILE A 381 1.37 11.78 4.28
CA ILE A 381 1.64 11.20 5.60
C ILE A 381 3.03 10.56 5.71
N TRP A 382 3.74 10.38 4.59
CA TRP A 382 5.04 9.69 4.52
C TRP A 382 6.25 10.63 4.43
N ILE A 383 6.04 11.95 4.25
CA ILE A 383 7.07 12.98 4.03
C ILE A 383 7.06 14.11 5.05
#